data_b576ad2e2f0ab3d802033b288df71158
#
_entry.id   b576ad2e2f0ab3d802033b288df71158
#
_cell.length_a   1.000
_cell.length_b   1.000
_cell.length_c   1.000
_cell.angle_alpha   90.00
_cell.angle_beta   90.00
_cell.angle_gamma   90.00
#
_symmetry.space_group_name_H-M   'P 1'
#
loop_
_entity.id
_entity.type
_entity.pdbx_description
1 polymer ?
#
loop_
_entity_poly.entity_id
_entity_poly.type
_entity_poly.pdbx_seq_one_letter_code
_entity_poly.pdbx_strand_id
1 'polypeptide(L)'
;MSIERHPPVRGGETAERVITVVSYTDFLCPYCRRFRTVLKRLRQAFGERIAYTFRHFPIERIHPGATFAARVAEAAARQGRFWEMHDRLFAEEPPFSEEHILQMAREIGLDMEQLRRDLDDPETLAQVDADLAEARMQGVSGTPTIFVDGVRYDGAWDFYSLAEAFEQPVSERIRRSARAFANLPASGGLVLLVAAALALICANTPLAGFYRTFIASSFGIGPPDTPLSLTVGDWFSEGLLAIFFLLVGLEIRREMTAGALSDPKAALLPAVAAVGGGVVPALIYLLFNRGESVPGWSIPTATDIAFVLGILALLGDRVPAQLRVFVAAFAVMDDIISVLTLAIFYPRNFEAMWLLGAAAGMLAMVGLNRGRIYAGWPYVLIACAVWFCLHAAGVHGALAGIVLAGFLPTRPAPDAGPLLAQAANALAALEIAQAERSASDADNDTVLDWAGRNLSAASERLLSPADRIERAVAPWSTYLALPLFAFSAAGVSLNADLAAPGAAAITAGVVLGLVAGKPLGIGLFSFAAVRSGIARAPKGVGLSTFIGAICLCGIGDTVSLLLADQAFPDNGADAAIAKIAVLIGSALAAAIGSAIVALAPPGKAFGSEETSA
;
A
#
# COMPACT_ATOMS: atom_id res chain seq x y z
N MET A 1 24.62 -20.44 -10.43
CA MET A 1 25.40 -21.08 -9.35
C MET A 1 25.00 -20.31 -8.08
N SER A 2 24.29 -20.96 -7.15
CA SER A 2 23.93 -20.33 -5.87
C SER A 2 25.20 -20.30 -5.02
N ILE A 3 25.69 -19.09 -4.75
CA ILE A 3 26.75 -18.87 -3.76
C ILE A 3 26.17 -19.31 -2.42
N GLU A 4 26.73 -20.35 -1.80
CA GLU A 4 26.39 -20.72 -0.43
C GLU A 4 26.77 -19.55 0.48
N ARG A 5 25.79 -18.82 0.96
CA ARG A 5 25.98 -17.67 1.84
C ARG A 5 26.29 -18.17 3.24
N HIS A 6 27.48 -17.92 3.73
CA HIS A 6 27.82 -18.00 5.13
C HIS A 6 27.95 -16.59 5.72
N PRO A 7 26.82 -15.92 6.06
CA PRO A 7 26.91 -14.61 6.68
C PRO A 7 27.65 -14.72 8.01
N PRO A 8 28.46 -13.72 8.39
CA PRO A 8 29.13 -13.73 9.69
C PRO A 8 28.08 -13.67 10.80
N VAL A 9 27.93 -14.77 11.55
CA VAL A 9 27.02 -14.89 12.70
C VAL A 9 27.87 -14.95 13.98
N ARG A 10 27.40 -14.30 15.04
CA ARG A 10 28.06 -14.26 16.34
C ARG A 10 27.06 -14.60 17.45
N GLY A 11 27.23 -15.76 18.13
CA GLY A 11 26.36 -16.28 19.19
C GLY A 11 25.18 -17.13 18.67
N GLY A 12 24.40 -17.67 19.58
CA GLY A 12 23.22 -18.48 19.26
C GLY A 12 23.44 -20.00 19.19
N GLU A 13 24.64 -20.49 19.47
CA GLU A 13 25.00 -21.91 19.27
C GLU A 13 24.41 -22.85 20.33
N THR A 14 24.16 -22.39 21.54
CA THR A 14 23.85 -23.26 22.69
C THR A 14 22.54 -22.94 23.44
N ALA A 15 21.78 -21.93 22.98
CA ALA A 15 20.59 -21.50 23.68
C ALA A 15 19.32 -22.25 23.23
N GLU A 16 18.45 -22.67 24.18
CA GLU A 16 17.13 -23.27 23.89
C GLU A 16 16.23 -22.35 23.05
N ARG A 17 16.38 -21.03 23.18
CA ARG A 17 15.67 -20.01 22.42
C ARG A 17 16.63 -18.97 21.92
N VAL A 18 16.85 -18.96 20.61
CA VAL A 18 17.70 -18.01 19.92
C VAL A 18 16.88 -16.85 19.38
N ILE A 19 17.34 -15.63 19.68
CA ILE A 19 16.81 -14.38 19.12
C ILE A 19 17.72 -14.01 17.96
N THR A 20 17.20 -14.01 16.75
CA THR A 20 17.99 -13.63 15.57
C THR A 20 17.96 -12.12 15.38
N VAL A 21 19.14 -11.50 15.35
CA VAL A 21 19.29 -10.06 15.12
C VAL A 21 20.12 -9.88 13.85
N VAL A 22 19.50 -9.36 12.79
CA VAL A 22 20.18 -9.02 11.54
C VAL A 22 20.28 -7.50 11.44
N SER A 23 21.47 -6.96 11.17
CA SER A 23 21.60 -5.52 10.92
C SER A 23 22.27 -5.24 9.58
N TYR A 24 21.65 -4.37 8.79
CA TYR A 24 22.24 -3.77 7.60
C TYR A 24 23.02 -2.53 8.03
N THR A 25 24.32 -2.54 7.79
CA THR A 25 25.25 -1.66 8.51
C THR A 25 26.33 -1.13 7.57
N ASP A 26 26.77 0.10 7.84
CA ASP A 26 27.89 0.77 7.19
C ASP A 26 28.96 1.06 8.25
N PHE A 27 30.21 0.65 8.02
CA PHE A 27 31.30 0.83 8.97
C PHE A 27 31.66 2.28 9.25
N LEU A 28 31.38 3.19 8.30
CA LEU A 28 31.68 4.61 8.42
C LEU A 28 30.49 5.41 8.99
N CYS A 29 29.32 4.78 9.14
CA CYS A 29 28.12 5.43 9.65
C CYS A 29 28.21 5.68 11.17
N PRO A 30 28.06 6.93 11.65
CA PRO A 30 28.13 7.27 13.08
C PRO A 30 26.99 6.61 13.89
N TYR A 31 25.81 6.44 13.30
CA TYR A 31 24.66 5.79 13.94
C TYR A 31 24.88 4.28 14.09
N CYS A 32 25.55 3.63 13.15
CA CYS A 32 25.92 2.22 13.23
C CYS A 32 26.92 1.97 14.36
N ARG A 33 27.86 2.90 14.57
CA ARG A 33 28.80 2.87 15.69
C ARG A 33 28.09 2.98 17.04
N ARG A 34 27.11 3.88 17.17
CA ARG A 34 26.28 4.01 18.38
C ARG A 34 25.49 2.73 18.63
N PHE A 35 24.86 2.19 17.60
CA PHE A 35 24.12 0.92 17.70
C PHE A 35 24.99 -0.25 18.16
N ARG A 36 26.23 -0.37 17.69
CA ARG A 36 27.18 -1.39 18.16
C ARG A 36 27.38 -1.36 19.68
N THR A 37 27.42 -0.18 20.28
CA THR A 37 27.53 -0.05 21.74
C THR A 37 26.33 -0.62 22.45
N VAL A 38 25.12 -0.36 21.94
CA VAL A 38 23.87 -0.91 22.46
C VAL A 38 23.85 -2.43 22.27
N LEU A 39 24.21 -2.93 21.10
CA LEU A 39 24.27 -4.36 20.79
C LEU A 39 25.24 -5.11 21.72
N LYS A 40 26.39 -4.51 22.03
CA LYS A 40 27.34 -5.07 22.99
C LYS A 40 26.72 -5.24 24.37
N ARG A 41 25.99 -4.23 24.86
CA ARG A 41 25.26 -4.30 26.14
C ARG A 41 24.14 -5.35 26.11
N LEU A 42 23.39 -5.44 25.01
CA LEU A 42 22.37 -6.47 24.83
C LEU A 42 22.96 -7.87 24.86
N ARG A 43 24.09 -8.09 24.17
CA ARG A 43 24.79 -9.37 24.22
C ARG A 43 25.34 -9.71 25.59
N GLN A 44 25.77 -8.73 26.38
CA GLN A 44 26.13 -8.94 27.77
C GLN A 44 24.95 -9.37 28.66
N ALA A 45 23.77 -8.80 28.41
CA ALA A 45 22.54 -9.10 29.19
C ALA A 45 21.89 -10.43 28.77
N PHE A 46 21.85 -10.74 27.48
CA PHE A 46 21.13 -11.90 26.92
C PHE A 46 22.06 -13.09 26.58
N GLY A 47 23.38 -12.87 26.56
CA GLY A 47 24.40 -13.91 26.30
C GLY A 47 24.21 -14.60 24.96
N GLU A 48 24.32 -15.92 24.95
CA GLU A 48 24.17 -16.79 23.78
C GLU A 48 22.74 -16.87 23.23
N ARG A 49 21.79 -16.22 23.87
CA ARG A 49 20.42 -16.12 23.32
C ARG A 49 20.33 -15.23 22.09
N ILE A 50 21.35 -14.42 21.80
CA ILE A 50 21.41 -13.55 20.62
C ILE A 50 22.31 -14.16 19.56
N ALA A 51 21.74 -14.50 18.40
CA ALA A 51 22.46 -14.77 17.17
C ALA A 51 22.49 -13.50 16.33
N TYR A 52 23.61 -12.82 16.30
CA TYR A 52 23.79 -11.58 15.58
C TYR A 52 24.41 -11.83 14.20
N THR A 53 23.74 -11.35 13.16
CA THR A 53 24.20 -11.40 11.76
C THR A 53 24.44 -9.99 11.26
N PHE A 54 25.65 -9.75 10.76
CA PHE A 54 26.03 -8.51 10.10
C PHE A 54 25.73 -8.61 8.59
N ARG A 55 25.17 -7.54 8.01
CA ARG A 55 24.95 -7.39 6.57
C ARG A 55 25.53 -6.07 6.09
N HIS A 56 26.23 -6.09 4.99
CA HIS A 56 26.81 -4.90 4.40
C HIS A 56 25.76 -4.01 3.73
N PHE A 57 25.78 -2.72 4.07
CA PHE A 57 25.00 -1.69 3.36
C PHE A 57 25.82 -0.40 3.27
N PRO A 58 26.97 -0.40 2.55
CA PRO A 58 27.78 0.78 2.38
C PRO A 58 27.06 1.87 1.58
N ILE A 59 27.02 3.11 2.12
CA ILE A 59 26.39 4.27 1.47
C ILE A 59 27.51 5.20 0.97
N GLU A 60 28.18 4.79 -0.08
CA GLU A 60 29.37 5.46 -0.64
C GLU A 60 29.16 6.97 -0.89
N ARG A 61 27.95 7.37 -1.28
CA ARG A 61 27.59 8.78 -1.55
C ARG A 61 27.65 9.66 -0.29
N ILE A 62 27.40 9.07 0.88
CA ILE A 62 27.36 9.79 2.18
C ILE A 62 28.65 9.55 2.94
N HIS A 63 29.20 8.33 2.84
CA HIS A 63 30.38 7.88 3.54
C HIS A 63 31.43 7.40 2.52
N PRO A 64 32.25 8.29 1.94
CA PRO A 64 33.29 7.90 0.98
C PRO A 64 34.27 6.88 1.60
N GLY A 65 34.53 5.78 0.89
CA GLY A 65 35.35 4.66 1.35
C GLY A 65 34.58 3.55 2.08
N ALA A 66 33.25 3.67 2.26
CA ALA A 66 32.44 2.65 2.93
C ALA A 66 32.45 1.31 2.18
N THR A 67 32.41 1.34 0.85
CA THR A 67 32.51 0.14 0.02
C THR A 67 33.86 -0.56 0.17
N PHE A 68 34.94 0.21 0.23
CA PHE A 68 36.27 -0.36 0.46
C PHE A 68 36.37 -1.02 1.83
N ALA A 69 35.86 -0.37 2.89
CA ALA A 69 35.84 -0.96 4.24
C ALA A 69 35.03 -2.28 4.28
N ALA A 70 33.89 -2.34 3.59
CA ALA A 70 33.08 -3.54 3.47
C ALA A 70 33.84 -4.68 2.78
N ARG A 71 34.53 -4.39 1.68
CA ARG A 71 35.37 -5.37 0.94
C ARG A 71 36.53 -5.90 1.78
N VAL A 72 37.21 -5.03 2.53
CA VAL A 72 38.29 -5.45 3.42
C VAL A 72 37.75 -6.36 4.54
N ALA A 73 36.57 -6.08 5.08
CA ALA A 73 35.95 -6.95 6.09
C ALA A 73 35.57 -8.32 5.51
N GLU A 74 35.08 -8.39 4.27
CA GLU A 74 34.79 -9.67 3.59
C GLU A 74 36.08 -10.44 3.24
N ALA A 75 37.14 -9.76 2.80
CA ALA A 75 38.43 -10.38 2.58
C ALA A 75 39.02 -10.92 3.90
N ALA A 76 38.79 -10.21 5.02
CA ALA A 76 39.16 -10.72 6.35
C ALA A 76 38.32 -11.96 6.76
N ALA A 77 37.06 -12.03 6.33
CA ALA A 77 36.20 -13.21 6.54
C ALA A 77 36.78 -14.47 5.89
N ARG A 78 37.39 -14.35 4.71
CA ARG A 78 38.06 -15.46 4.01
C ARG A 78 39.28 -15.99 4.78
N GLN A 79 39.87 -15.18 5.65
CA GLN A 79 40.93 -15.57 6.59
C GLN A 79 40.38 -15.94 7.98
N GLY A 80 39.05 -16.06 8.15
CA GLY A 80 38.39 -16.38 9.42
C GLY A 80 38.40 -15.25 10.44
N ARG A 81 38.72 -14.02 10.04
CA ARG A 81 38.92 -12.86 10.93
C ARG A 81 37.97 -11.71 10.69
N PHE A 82 36.74 -12.03 10.23
CA PHE A 82 35.70 -11.00 10.00
C PHE A 82 35.47 -10.16 11.26
N TRP A 83 35.26 -10.81 12.40
CA TRP A 83 34.85 -10.11 13.61
C TRP A 83 35.97 -9.26 14.21
N GLU A 84 37.21 -9.64 14.06
CA GLU A 84 38.35 -8.83 14.46
C GLU A 84 38.43 -7.56 13.60
N MET A 85 38.26 -7.70 12.28
CA MET A 85 38.27 -6.56 11.38
C MET A 85 37.06 -5.66 11.62
N HIS A 86 35.85 -6.25 11.79
CA HIS A 86 34.63 -5.54 12.19
C HIS A 86 34.83 -4.71 13.46
N ASP A 87 35.36 -5.33 14.51
CA ASP A 87 35.59 -4.66 15.79
C ASP A 87 36.65 -3.57 15.67
N ARG A 88 37.66 -3.75 14.82
CA ARG A 88 38.74 -2.77 14.59
C ARG A 88 38.24 -1.55 13.81
N LEU A 89 37.44 -1.75 12.76
CA LEU A 89 36.83 -0.67 11.97
C LEU A 89 35.88 0.21 12.80
N PHE A 90 35.14 -0.37 13.74
CA PHE A 90 34.28 0.39 14.63
C PHE A 90 35.02 0.99 15.86
N ALA A 91 36.27 0.64 16.11
CA ALA A 91 37.01 1.15 17.26
C ALA A 91 37.45 2.62 17.09
N GLU A 92 37.69 3.05 15.86
CA GLU A 92 38.16 4.39 15.52
C GLU A 92 37.06 5.20 14.78
N GLU A 93 37.18 6.52 14.82
CA GLU A 93 36.22 7.41 14.13
C GLU A 93 36.66 7.70 12.69
N PRO A 94 35.73 7.61 11.71
CA PRO A 94 36.04 8.00 10.34
C PRO A 94 36.25 9.54 10.24
N PRO A 95 36.87 10.04 9.15
CA PRO A 95 37.12 9.35 7.89
C PRO A 95 38.41 8.50 7.89
N PHE A 96 38.38 7.39 7.12
CA PHE A 96 39.55 6.53 6.92
C PHE A 96 40.03 6.63 5.48
N SER A 97 41.37 6.70 5.30
CA SER A 97 41.95 6.41 3.99
C SER A 97 42.05 4.89 3.77
N GLU A 98 42.11 4.47 2.51
CA GLU A 98 42.34 3.04 2.19
C GLU A 98 43.60 2.50 2.83
N GLU A 99 44.69 3.30 2.86
CA GLU A 99 45.94 2.94 3.51
C GLU A 99 45.77 2.69 5.02
N HIS A 100 44.95 3.52 5.68
CA HIS A 100 44.63 3.37 7.09
C HIS A 100 43.86 2.08 7.37
N ILE A 101 42.86 1.75 6.52
CA ILE A 101 42.09 0.51 6.63
C ILE A 101 43.02 -0.72 6.41
N LEU A 102 43.94 -0.65 5.45
CA LEU A 102 44.94 -1.72 5.22
C LEU A 102 45.92 -1.82 6.39
N GLN A 103 46.26 -0.72 7.05
CA GLN A 103 47.07 -0.75 8.28
C GLN A 103 46.32 -1.44 9.41
N MET A 104 45.02 -1.14 9.62
CA MET A 104 44.20 -1.87 10.60
C MET A 104 44.17 -3.37 10.33
N ALA A 105 44.07 -3.77 9.07
CA ALA A 105 44.13 -5.18 8.66
C ALA A 105 45.44 -5.84 9.02
N ARG A 106 46.57 -5.13 8.87
CA ARG A 106 47.90 -5.61 9.27
C ARG A 106 48.01 -5.72 10.79
N GLU A 107 47.48 -4.76 11.53
CA GLU A 107 47.51 -4.76 13.00
C GLU A 107 46.76 -5.93 13.62
N ILE A 108 45.68 -6.39 13.02
CA ILE A 108 44.97 -7.60 13.45
C ILE A 108 45.62 -8.90 12.94
N GLY A 109 46.74 -8.82 12.22
CA GLY A 109 47.55 -9.98 11.80
C GLY A 109 46.97 -10.71 10.58
N LEU A 110 46.32 -10.02 9.65
CA LEU A 110 45.93 -10.61 8.35
C LEU A 110 47.15 -10.81 7.46
N ASP A 111 47.12 -11.88 6.65
CA ASP A 111 48.05 -12.05 5.54
C ASP A 111 47.75 -11.00 4.47
N MET A 112 48.68 -10.05 4.32
CA MET A 112 48.47 -8.91 3.41
C MET A 112 48.59 -9.28 1.95
N GLU A 113 49.31 -10.36 1.59
CA GLU A 113 49.37 -10.84 0.20
C GLU A 113 48.04 -11.54 -0.19
N GLN A 114 47.52 -12.35 0.72
CA GLN A 114 46.19 -12.96 0.54
C GLN A 114 45.10 -11.88 0.52
N LEU A 115 45.13 -10.92 1.44
CA LEU A 115 44.16 -9.82 1.48
C LEU A 115 44.08 -9.07 0.15
N ARG A 116 45.22 -8.74 -0.48
CA ARG A 116 45.25 -8.07 -1.78
C ARG A 116 44.60 -8.91 -2.88
N ARG A 117 44.91 -10.21 -2.91
CA ARG A 117 44.27 -11.14 -3.87
C ARG A 117 42.78 -11.22 -3.65
N ASP A 118 42.33 -11.34 -2.41
CA ASP A 118 40.93 -11.47 -2.03
C ASP A 118 40.14 -10.16 -2.29
N LEU A 119 40.79 -8.99 -2.20
CA LEU A 119 40.16 -7.70 -2.56
C LEU A 119 39.83 -7.57 -4.06
N ASP A 120 40.66 -8.21 -4.91
CA ASP A 120 40.45 -8.19 -6.37
C ASP A 120 39.59 -9.39 -6.83
N ASP A 121 39.24 -10.30 -5.92
CA ASP A 121 38.43 -11.48 -6.23
C ASP A 121 36.97 -11.10 -6.47
N PRO A 122 36.38 -11.50 -7.62
CA PRO A 122 34.96 -11.28 -7.92
C PRO A 122 33.98 -11.79 -6.85
N GLU A 123 34.31 -12.86 -6.11
CA GLU A 123 33.46 -13.40 -5.05
C GLU A 123 33.35 -12.45 -3.84
N THR A 124 34.42 -11.77 -3.48
CA THR A 124 34.40 -10.76 -2.40
C THR A 124 33.50 -9.59 -2.75
N LEU A 125 33.52 -9.15 -4.00
CA LEU A 125 32.61 -8.11 -4.51
C LEU A 125 31.17 -8.62 -4.54
N ALA A 126 30.97 -9.84 -5.03
CA ALA A 126 29.64 -10.43 -5.15
C ALA A 126 28.92 -10.57 -3.80
N GLN A 127 29.66 -10.79 -2.70
CA GLN A 127 29.06 -10.89 -1.37
C GLN A 127 28.48 -9.54 -0.89
N VAL A 128 29.23 -8.45 -1.04
CA VAL A 128 28.74 -7.09 -0.69
C VAL A 128 27.57 -6.69 -1.58
N ASP A 129 27.65 -7.00 -2.86
CA ASP A 129 26.56 -6.72 -3.82
C ASP A 129 25.30 -7.56 -3.52
N ALA A 130 25.46 -8.79 -3.07
CA ALA A 130 24.36 -9.66 -2.66
C ALA A 130 23.65 -9.11 -1.42
N ASP A 131 24.38 -8.63 -0.41
CA ASP A 131 23.80 -7.98 0.77
C ASP A 131 23.04 -6.69 0.39
N LEU A 132 23.60 -5.88 -0.53
CA LEU A 132 22.93 -4.70 -1.06
C LEU A 132 21.64 -5.04 -1.84
N ALA A 133 21.68 -6.12 -2.63
CA ALA A 133 20.50 -6.57 -3.37
C ALA A 133 19.40 -7.07 -2.43
N GLU A 134 19.77 -7.87 -1.43
CA GLU A 134 18.86 -8.35 -0.39
C GLU A 134 18.25 -7.19 0.40
N ALA A 135 19.07 -6.21 0.81
CA ALA A 135 18.63 -5.01 1.51
C ALA A 135 17.58 -4.24 0.72
N ARG A 136 17.81 -4.04 -0.59
CA ARG A 136 16.86 -3.35 -1.48
C ARG A 136 15.52 -4.10 -1.59
N MET A 137 15.55 -5.43 -1.68
CA MET A 137 14.33 -6.24 -1.70
C MET A 137 13.55 -6.14 -0.39
N GLN A 138 14.23 -5.97 0.75
CA GLN A 138 13.63 -5.79 2.07
C GLN A 138 13.27 -4.32 2.39
N GLY A 139 13.42 -3.41 1.43
CA GLY A 139 13.08 -1.99 1.61
C GLY A 139 14.02 -1.22 2.53
N VAL A 140 15.28 -1.68 2.67
CA VAL A 140 16.31 -0.97 3.43
C VAL A 140 16.77 0.25 2.63
N SER A 141 16.67 1.43 3.24
CA SER A 141 17.03 2.72 2.64
C SER A 141 18.08 3.51 3.42
N GLY A 142 18.52 3.00 4.57
CA GLY A 142 19.51 3.66 5.43
C GLY A 142 20.09 2.73 6.50
N THR A 143 21.13 3.20 7.19
CA THR A 143 21.84 2.43 8.21
C THR A 143 21.87 3.14 9.58
N PRO A 144 21.80 2.37 10.68
CA PRO A 144 21.50 0.96 10.74
C PRO A 144 20.03 0.64 10.48
N THR A 145 19.73 -0.45 9.75
CA THR A 145 18.40 -1.05 9.72
C THR A 145 18.48 -2.41 10.39
N ILE A 146 17.61 -2.67 11.35
CA ILE A 146 17.66 -3.82 12.24
C ILE A 146 16.46 -4.70 12.01
N PHE A 147 16.68 -6.01 11.96
CA PHE A 147 15.62 -7.02 11.97
C PHE A 147 15.79 -7.90 13.20
N VAL A 148 14.70 -8.16 13.92
CA VAL A 148 14.64 -9.05 15.08
C VAL A 148 13.69 -10.19 14.74
N ASP A 149 14.18 -11.42 14.80
CA ASP A 149 13.44 -12.62 14.39
C ASP A 149 12.80 -12.49 12.99
N GLY A 150 13.54 -11.93 12.04
CA GLY A 150 13.11 -11.72 10.64
C GLY A 150 12.16 -10.53 10.42
N VAL A 151 11.79 -9.79 11.46
CA VAL A 151 10.89 -8.63 11.36
C VAL A 151 11.68 -7.33 11.53
N ARG A 152 11.46 -6.36 10.63
CA ARG A 152 12.08 -5.05 10.73
C ARG A 152 11.71 -4.37 12.05
N TYR A 153 12.73 -3.87 12.74
CA TYR A 153 12.57 -3.13 13.98
C TYR A 153 12.58 -1.62 13.70
N ASP A 154 11.46 -0.98 13.87
CA ASP A 154 11.28 0.47 13.64
C ASP A 154 11.19 1.27 14.97
N GLY A 155 11.59 0.66 16.10
CA GLY A 155 11.64 1.30 17.41
C GLY A 155 12.93 2.07 17.67
N ALA A 156 13.06 2.62 18.89
CA ALA A 156 14.28 3.33 19.31
C ALA A 156 15.46 2.37 19.47
N TRP A 157 16.67 2.81 19.10
CA TRP A 157 17.90 1.99 19.13
C TRP A 157 18.61 2.09 20.48
N ASP A 158 17.85 2.11 21.57
CA ASP A 158 18.38 2.08 22.91
C ASP A 158 18.28 0.67 23.51
N PHE A 159 19.00 0.47 24.63
CA PHE A 159 19.06 -0.82 25.30
C PHE A 159 17.68 -1.33 25.75
N TYR A 160 16.87 -0.46 26.36
CA TYR A 160 15.61 -0.86 26.96
C TYR A 160 14.57 -1.21 25.91
N SER A 161 14.43 -0.39 24.88
CA SER A 161 13.49 -0.62 23.76
C SER A 161 13.81 -1.89 23.00
N LEU A 162 15.11 -2.19 22.78
CA LEU A 162 15.52 -3.43 22.12
C LEU A 162 15.43 -4.64 23.07
N ALA A 163 15.73 -4.48 24.36
CA ALA A 163 15.56 -5.55 25.36
C ALA A 163 14.08 -5.94 25.48
N GLU A 164 13.18 -4.96 25.55
CA GLU A 164 11.73 -5.19 25.50
C GLU A 164 11.33 -5.93 24.22
N ALA A 165 11.90 -5.56 23.07
CA ALA A 165 11.68 -6.25 21.81
C ALA A 165 12.16 -7.71 21.84
N PHE A 166 13.17 -8.06 22.63
CA PHE A 166 13.71 -9.42 22.77
C PHE A 166 12.91 -10.29 23.76
N GLU A 167 12.40 -9.72 24.83
CA GLU A 167 11.69 -10.46 25.90
C GLU A 167 10.23 -10.76 25.63
N GLN A 168 9.65 -10.17 24.68
CA GLN A 168 8.24 -10.02 24.28
C GLN A 168 7.19 -10.99 24.81
N PRO A 169 6.08 -10.42 25.36
CA PRO A 169 4.84 -11.13 25.61
C PRO A 169 4.14 -11.57 24.31
N VAL A 170 3.24 -12.57 24.41
CA VAL A 170 2.46 -13.12 23.28
C VAL A 170 1.72 -12.04 22.48
N SER A 171 1.25 -10.97 23.15
CA SER A 171 0.60 -9.81 22.55
C SER A 171 1.47 -9.11 21.49
N GLU A 172 2.78 -9.00 21.73
CA GLU A 172 3.70 -8.35 20.81
C GLU A 172 4.03 -9.24 19.60
N ARG A 173 4.07 -10.57 19.78
CA ARG A 173 4.16 -11.51 18.64
C ARG A 173 2.94 -11.42 17.73
N ILE A 174 1.73 -11.35 18.30
CA ILE A 174 0.49 -11.18 17.54
C ILE A 174 0.55 -9.84 16.79
N ARG A 175 0.96 -8.76 17.46
CA ARG A 175 1.06 -7.43 16.86
C ARG A 175 2.11 -7.36 15.74
N ARG A 176 3.25 -8.09 15.87
CA ARG A 176 4.27 -8.20 14.80
C ARG A 176 3.78 -9.04 13.64
N SER A 177 3.17 -10.19 13.91
CA SER A 177 2.58 -11.03 12.86
C SER A 177 1.49 -10.26 12.11
N ALA A 178 0.67 -9.49 12.83
CA ALA A 178 -0.35 -8.63 12.23
C ALA A 178 0.27 -7.51 11.37
N ARG A 179 1.37 -6.87 11.82
CA ARG A 179 2.09 -5.88 11.02
C ARG A 179 2.79 -6.50 9.82
N ALA A 180 3.44 -7.67 9.99
CA ALA A 180 4.06 -8.39 8.88
C ALA A 180 3.00 -8.78 7.83
N PHE A 181 1.84 -9.25 8.27
CA PHE A 181 0.69 -9.51 7.40
C PHE A 181 0.22 -8.24 6.70
N ALA A 182 0.05 -7.14 7.44
CA ALA A 182 -0.40 -5.86 6.88
C ALA A 182 0.58 -5.29 5.81
N ASN A 183 1.86 -5.61 5.92
CA ASN A 183 2.87 -5.20 4.94
C ASN A 183 2.88 -6.08 3.67
N LEU A 184 2.13 -7.19 3.62
CA LEU A 184 1.99 -7.98 2.40
C LEU A 184 1.11 -7.22 1.39
N PRO A 185 1.53 -7.08 0.14
CA PRO A 185 0.74 -6.37 -0.89
C PRO A 185 -0.67 -6.93 -1.11
N ALA A 186 -0.89 -8.21 -0.81
CA ALA A 186 -2.16 -8.91 -0.99
C ALA A 186 -3.04 -8.94 0.28
N SER A 187 -2.57 -8.39 1.42
CA SER A 187 -3.25 -8.54 2.72
C SER A 187 -4.65 -7.92 2.74
N GLY A 188 -4.83 -6.74 2.15
CA GLY A 188 -6.13 -6.08 2.05
C GLY A 188 -7.14 -6.91 1.27
N GLY A 189 -6.74 -7.44 0.10
CA GLY A 189 -7.58 -8.33 -0.72
C GLY A 189 -7.97 -9.63 0.00
N LEU A 190 -7.04 -10.21 0.79
CA LEU A 190 -7.33 -11.42 1.56
C LEU A 190 -8.36 -11.17 2.67
N VAL A 191 -8.23 -10.06 3.42
CA VAL A 191 -9.21 -9.69 4.46
C VAL A 191 -10.58 -9.41 3.85
N LEU A 192 -10.63 -8.76 2.71
CA LEU A 192 -11.85 -8.49 1.95
C LEU A 192 -12.52 -9.80 1.52
N LEU A 193 -11.74 -10.76 0.95
CA LEU A 193 -12.24 -12.07 0.56
C LEU A 193 -12.82 -12.85 1.75
N VAL A 194 -12.14 -12.83 2.89
CA VAL A 194 -12.62 -13.47 4.12
C VAL A 194 -13.93 -12.83 4.60
N ALA A 195 -14.04 -11.50 4.56
CA ALA A 195 -15.25 -10.79 4.94
C ALA A 195 -16.44 -11.14 4.01
N ALA A 196 -16.22 -11.17 2.69
CA ALA A 196 -17.23 -11.57 1.72
C ALA A 196 -17.65 -13.06 1.88
N ALA A 197 -16.69 -13.95 2.12
CA ALA A 197 -16.98 -15.36 2.39
C ALA A 197 -17.80 -15.55 3.69
N LEU A 198 -17.45 -14.81 4.76
CA LEU A 198 -18.20 -14.83 6.00
C LEU A 198 -19.63 -14.31 5.80
N ALA A 199 -19.81 -13.25 5.01
CA ALA A 199 -21.14 -12.73 4.68
C ALA A 199 -21.99 -13.79 3.97
N LEU A 200 -21.43 -14.48 2.95
CA LEU A 200 -22.11 -15.56 2.25
C LEU A 200 -22.47 -16.72 3.20
N ILE A 201 -21.55 -17.12 4.08
CA ILE A 201 -21.82 -18.16 5.06
C ILE A 201 -22.95 -17.72 6.01
N CYS A 202 -22.88 -16.52 6.57
CA CYS A 202 -23.91 -16.01 7.48
C CYS A 202 -25.28 -15.93 6.79
N ALA A 203 -25.34 -15.47 5.53
CA ALA A 203 -26.57 -15.31 4.78
C ALA A 203 -27.23 -16.63 4.35
N ASN A 204 -26.47 -17.76 4.32
CA ASN A 204 -26.93 -19.05 3.83
C ASN A 204 -26.93 -20.19 4.87
N THR A 205 -26.76 -19.83 6.16
CA THR A 205 -26.79 -20.76 7.30
C THR A 205 -27.93 -20.39 8.25
N PRO A 206 -28.16 -21.13 9.33
CA PRO A 206 -29.13 -20.76 10.37
C PRO A 206 -28.95 -19.35 10.96
N LEU A 207 -27.77 -18.73 10.75
CA LEU A 207 -27.49 -17.34 11.15
C LEU A 207 -28.13 -16.29 10.22
N ALA A 208 -28.77 -16.68 9.12
CA ALA A 208 -29.33 -15.76 8.12
C ALA A 208 -30.37 -14.78 8.71
N GLY A 209 -31.17 -15.23 9.68
CA GLY A 209 -32.12 -14.41 10.41
C GLY A 209 -31.41 -13.30 11.21
N PHE A 210 -30.41 -13.68 12.01
CA PHE A 210 -29.60 -12.75 12.79
C PHE A 210 -28.85 -11.76 11.89
N TYR A 211 -28.19 -12.24 10.83
CA TYR A 211 -27.44 -11.43 9.89
C TYR A 211 -28.33 -10.34 9.26
N ARG A 212 -29.49 -10.72 8.71
CA ARG A 212 -30.44 -9.77 8.11
C ARG A 212 -30.96 -8.74 9.12
N THR A 213 -31.32 -9.19 10.32
CA THR A 213 -31.77 -8.29 11.37
C THR A 213 -30.68 -7.32 11.82
N PHE A 214 -29.42 -7.77 11.92
CA PHE A 214 -28.27 -6.94 12.24
C PHE A 214 -28.04 -5.86 11.19
N ILE A 215 -27.95 -6.22 9.91
CA ILE A 215 -27.71 -5.27 8.81
C ILE A 215 -28.88 -4.28 8.68
N ALA A 216 -30.12 -4.73 8.88
CA ALA A 216 -31.32 -3.89 8.79
C ALA A 216 -31.61 -3.10 10.09
N SER A 217 -30.86 -3.36 11.19
CA SER A 217 -31.09 -2.63 12.44
C SER A 217 -30.75 -1.15 12.25
N SER A 218 -31.66 -0.27 12.69
CA SER A 218 -31.46 1.18 12.62
C SER A 218 -30.50 1.63 13.72
N PHE A 219 -29.43 2.32 13.32
CA PHE A 219 -28.49 3.00 14.19
C PHE A 219 -28.45 4.47 13.78
N GLY A 220 -29.37 5.25 14.32
CA GLY A 220 -29.54 6.67 13.95
C GLY A 220 -29.14 7.61 15.08
N ILE A 221 -28.63 8.78 14.70
CA ILE A 221 -28.39 9.90 15.61
C ILE A 221 -29.52 10.91 15.38
N GLY A 222 -30.52 10.90 16.25
CA GLY A 222 -31.66 11.84 16.18
C GLY A 222 -33.04 11.15 16.11
N PRO A 223 -34.11 11.92 15.91
CA PRO A 223 -35.46 11.38 15.72
C PRO A 223 -35.56 10.43 14.52
N PRO A 224 -36.53 9.47 14.53
CA PRO A 224 -36.65 8.43 13.50
C PRO A 224 -36.77 8.92 12.06
N ASP A 225 -37.30 10.14 11.85
CA ASP A 225 -37.56 10.72 10.52
C ASP A 225 -36.45 11.68 10.06
N THR A 226 -35.28 11.66 10.66
CA THR A 226 -34.16 12.51 10.24
C THR A 226 -33.28 11.81 9.20
N PRO A 227 -32.59 12.57 8.31
CA PRO A 227 -31.63 12.00 7.35
C PRO A 227 -30.49 11.17 7.96
N LEU A 228 -30.29 11.24 9.29
CA LEU A 228 -29.28 10.45 10.03
C LEU A 228 -29.85 9.16 10.64
N SER A 229 -31.12 8.82 10.38
CA SER A 229 -31.72 7.53 10.77
C SER A 229 -31.36 6.45 9.74
N LEU A 230 -30.09 6.01 9.78
CA LEU A 230 -29.53 5.02 8.85
C LEU A 230 -29.54 3.62 9.46
N THR A 231 -29.70 2.60 8.62
CA THR A 231 -29.42 1.21 9.05
C THR A 231 -27.92 0.97 9.20
N VAL A 232 -27.53 -0.10 9.86
CA VAL A 232 -26.12 -0.54 9.93
C VAL A 232 -25.54 -0.75 8.52
N GLY A 233 -26.34 -1.34 7.62
CA GLY A 233 -25.95 -1.51 6.21
C GLY A 233 -25.71 -0.18 5.50
N ASP A 234 -26.58 0.82 5.75
CA ASP A 234 -26.41 2.16 5.14
C ASP A 234 -25.19 2.88 5.72
N TRP A 235 -24.88 2.73 7.02
CA TRP A 235 -23.66 3.26 7.59
C TRP A 235 -22.39 2.66 6.95
N PHE A 236 -22.43 1.37 6.60
CA PHE A 236 -21.32 0.71 5.92
C PHE A 236 -21.18 1.16 4.46
N SER A 237 -22.29 1.34 3.74
CA SER A 237 -22.29 1.73 2.32
C SER A 237 -22.19 3.25 2.08
N GLU A 238 -22.61 4.09 3.02
CA GLU A 238 -22.59 5.54 2.87
C GLU A 238 -21.48 6.20 3.71
N GLY A 239 -21.34 5.76 4.97
CA GLY A 239 -20.39 6.35 5.91
C GLY A 239 -18.98 5.80 5.76
N LEU A 240 -18.82 4.48 5.92
CA LEU A 240 -17.49 3.87 5.86
C LEU A 240 -16.89 3.89 4.45
N LEU A 241 -17.74 3.73 3.43
CA LEU A 241 -17.27 3.79 2.05
C LEU A 241 -16.78 5.19 1.66
N ALA A 242 -17.23 6.26 2.33
CA ALA A 242 -16.67 7.61 2.16
C ALA A 242 -15.17 7.66 2.56
N ILE A 243 -14.75 6.87 3.54
CA ILE A 243 -13.34 6.73 3.96
C ILE A 243 -12.52 6.05 2.86
N PHE A 244 -13.08 5.03 2.21
CA PHE A 244 -12.44 4.39 1.06
C PHE A 244 -12.32 5.35 -0.12
N PHE A 245 -13.39 6.06 -0.47
CA PHE A 245 -13.34 7.03 -1.57
C PHE A 245 -12.45 8.24 -1.26
N LEU A 246 -12.24 8.59 0.01
CA LEU A 246 -11.22 9.55 0.39
C LEU A 246 -9.82 9.03 0.04
N LEU A 247 -9.52 7.78 0.37
CA LEU A 247 -8.23 7.16 0.04
C LEU A 247 -8.01 7.13 -1.47
N VAL A 248 -8.99 6.62 -2.24
CA VAL A 248 -8.96 6.59 -3.71
C VAL A 248 -8.77 8.00 -4.29
N GLY A 249 -9.51 9.00 -3.78
CA GLY A 249 -9.36 10.39 -4.22
C GLY A 249 -7.97 10.97 -3.96
N LEU A 250 -7.34 10.62 -2.83
CA LEU A 250 -5.96 11.03 -2.51
C LEU A 250 -4.95 10.33 -3.42
N GLU A 251 -5.14 9.04 -3.70
CA GLU A 251 -4.32 8.28 -4.66
C GLU A 251 -4.42 8.88 -6.07
N ILE A 252 -5.64 9.14 -6.55
CA ILE A 252 -5.88 9.82 -7.83
C ILE A 252 -5.10 11.12 -7.90
N ARG A 253 -5.20 11.93 -6.85
CA ARG A 253 -4.55 13.23 -6.83
C ARG A 253 -3.03 13.13 -6.77
N ARG A 254 -2.49 12.17 -6.04
CA ARG A 254 -1.06 11.89 -6.02
C ARG A 254 -0.55 11.45 -7.40
N GLU A 255 -1.25 10.52 -8.05
CA GLU A 255 -0.91 10.07 -9.40
C GLU A 255 -0.96 11.21 -10.43
N MET A 256 -1.92 12.13 -10.32
CA MET A 256 -2.03 13.30 -11.19
C MET A 256 -0.95 14.36 -10.93
N THR A 257 -0.44 14.48 -9.70
CA THR A 257 0.53 15.54 -9.35
C THR A 257 1.98 15.12 -9.42
N ALA A 258 2.29 13.87 -9.06
CA ALA A 258 3.66 13.36 -8.94
C ALA A 258 3.85 11.92 -9.48
N GLY A 259 2.76 11.23 -9.83
CA GLY A 259 2.78 9.83 -10.26
C GLY A 259 2.74 9.64 -11.76
N ALA A 260 2.33 8.43 -12.19
CA ALA A 260 2.28 8.00 -13.59
C ALA A 260 1.29 8.84 -14.45
N LEU A 261 0.29 9.46 -13.82
CA LEU A 261 -0.70 10.30 -14.50
C LEU A 261 -0.31 11.78 -14.59
N SER A 262 0.87 12.16 -14.09
CA SER A 262 1.37 13.56 -14.16
C SER A 262 1.76 13.97 -15.59
N ASP A 263 2.19 13.02 -16.44
CA ASP A 263 2.37 13.25 -17.87
C ASP A 263 1.07 12.93 -18.64
N PRO A 264 0.43 13.90 -19.30
CA PRO A 264 -0.81 13.67 -20.05
C PRO A 264 -0.71 12.57 -21.11
N LYS A 265 0.49 12.36 -21.69
CA LYS A 265 0.70 11.30 -22.69
C LYS A 265 0.80 9.90 -22.05
N ALA A 266 1.32 9.82 -20.83
CA ALA A 266 1.37 8.57 -20.08
C ALA A 266 -0.01 8.20 -19.50
N ALA A 267 -0.78 9.20 -19.05
CA ALA A 267 -2.13 9.03 -18.52
C ALA A 267 -3.15 8.60 -19.59
N LEU A 268 -2.89 8.89 -20.85
CA LEU A 268 -3.88 8.72 -21.92
C LEU A 268 -4.21 7.25 -22.19
N LEU A 269 -3.23 6.33 -22.13
CA LEU A 269 -3.48 4.90 -22.34
C LEU A 269 -4.40 4.30 -21.27
N PRO A 270 -4.13 4.46 -19.95
CA PRO A 270 -5.03 4.02 -18.90
C PRO A 270 -6.44 4.64 -19.00
N ALA A 271 -6.52 5.93 -19.32
CA ALA A 271 -7.80 6.63 -19.43
C ALA A 271 -8.67 6.09 -20.59
N VAL A 272 -8.08 5.92 -21.78
CA VAL A 272 -8.77 5.33 -22.94
C VAL A 272 -9.16 3.87 -22.68
N ALA A 273 -8.27 3.11 -22.00
CA ALA A 273 -8.55 1.75 -21.59
C ALA A 273 -9.74 1.67 -20.61
N ALA A 274 -9.84 2.61 -19.66
CA ALA A 274 -10.93 2.67 -18.70
C ALA A 274 -12.28 3.01 -19.37
N VAL A 275 -12.28 3.93 -20.34
CA VAL A 275 -13.49 4.19 -21.15
C VAL A 275 -13.93 2.92 -21.89
N GLY A 276 -12.98 2.17 -22.50
CA GLY A 276 -13.29 0.91 -23.17
C GLY A 276 -13.81 -0.15 -22.18
N GLY A 277 -13.16 -0.24 -21.00
CA GLY A 277 -13.51 -1.14 -19.90
C GLY A 277 -14.87 -0.83 -19.27
N GLY A 278 -15.40 0.39 -19.41
CA GLY A 278 -16.75 0.77 -19.02
C GLY A 278 -17.79 0.55 -20.13
N VAL A 279 -17.50 1.05 -21.34
CA VAL A 279 -18.47 1.08 -22.46
C VAL A 279 -18.79 -0.33 -22.97
N VAL A 280 -17.79 -1.18 -23.21
CA VAL A 280 -18.03 -2.49 -23.83
C VAL A 280 -18.80 -3.45 -22.91
N PRO A 281 -18.49 -3.59 -21.60
CA PRO A 281 -19.33 -4.38 -20.69
C PRO A 281 -20.77 -3.86 -20.60
N ALA A 282 -20.95 -2.54 -20.55
CA ALA A 282 -22.29 -1.91 -20.54
C ALA A 282 -23.09 -2.28 -21.79
N LEU A 283 -22.48 -2.19 -22.96
CA LEU A 283 -23.12 -2.57 -24.22
C LEU A 283 -23.47 -4.07 -24.25
N ILE A 284 -22.58 -4.94 -23.76
CA ILE A 284 -22.86 -6.39 -23.66
C ILE A 284 -24.03 -6.63 -22.72
N TYR A 285 -24.06 -5.97 -21.57
CA TYR A 285 -25.20 -6.08 -20.66
C TYR A 285 -26.52 -5.67 -21.32
N LEU A 286 -26.55 -4.57 -22.04
CA LEU A 286 -27.73 -4.05 -22.74
C LEU A 286 -28.19 -4.93 -23.92
N LEU A 287 -27.31 -5.77 -24.49
CA LEU A 287 -27.71 -6.75 -25.50
C LEU A 287 -28.63 -7.84 -24.93
N PHE A 288 -28.42 -8.25 -23.68
CA PHE A 288 -29.18 -9.31 -23.02
C PHE A 288 -30.39 -8.75 -22.23
N ASN A 289 -30.30 -7.51 -21.74
CA ASN A 289 -31.25 -6.94 -20.78
C ASN A 289 -32.03 -5.80 -21.38
N ARG A 290 -33.37 -5.88 -21.24
CA ARG A 290 -34.31 -4.88 -21.74
C ARG A 290 -35.39 -4.57 -20.68
N GLY A 291 -36.08 -3.47 -20.82
CA GLY A 291 -37.15 -3.07 -19.90
C GLY A 291 -36.64 -2.75 -18.50
N GLU A 292 -37.21 -3.37 -17.48
CA GLU A 292 -36.89 -3.10 -16.06
C GLU A 292 -35.47 -3.49 -15.64
N SER A 293 -34.82 -4.39 -16.38
CA SER A 293 -33.43 -4.79 -16.07
C SER A 293 -32.38 -3.85 -16.66
N VAL A 294 -32.76 -2.88 -17.51
CA VAL A 294 -31.83 -1.91 -18.12
C VAL A 294 -30.94 -1.17 -17.09
N PRO A 295 -31.45 -0.71 -15.93
CA PRO A 295 -30.63 0.03 -14.97
C PRO A 295 -29.34 -0.71 -14.51
N GLY A 296 -29.30 -2.05 -14.59
CA GLY A 296 -28.14 -2.84 -14.24
C GLY A 296 -26.92 -2.72 -15.19
N TRP A 297 -26.98 -1.87 -16.22
CA TRP A 297 -25.92 -1.73 -17.22
C TRP A 297 -24.55 -1.35 -16.63
N SER A 298 -24.54 -0.65 -15.52
CA SER A 298 -23.31 -0.21 -14.86
C SER A 298 -22.64 -1.30 -14.00
N ILE A 299 -23.36 -2.36 -13.62
CA ILE A 299 -22.85 -3.40 -12.71
C ILE A 299 -21.54 -4.02 -13.20
N PRO A 300 -21.41 -4.45 -14.49
CA PRO A 300 -20.16 -5.06 -14.97
C PRO A 300 -19.08 -4.03 -15.35
N THR A 301 -19.26 -2.73 -15.08
CA THR A 301 -18.29 -1.72 -15.51
C THR A 301 -17.19 -1.43 -14.47
N ALA A 302 -17.40 -1.73 -13.19
CA ALA A 302 -16.44 -1.46 -12.13
C ALA A 302 -15.39 -2.59 -11.98
N THR A 303 -14.17 -2.24 -11.49
CA THR A 303 -13.08 -3.17 -11.20
C THR A 303 -12.65 -3.04 -9.74
N ASP A 304 -12.30 -4.14 -9.08
CA ASP A 304 -11.69 -4.11 -7.76
C ASP A 304 -10.17 -4.08 -7.84
N ILE A 305 -9.58 -2.92 -7.55
CA ILE A 305 -8.13 -2.67 -7.56
C ILE A 305 -7.41 -3.59 -6.57
N ALA A 306 -7.95 -3.74 -5.36
CA ALA A 306 -7.27 -4.46 -4.28
C ALA A 306 -7.08 -5.94 -4.62
N PHE A 307 -8.10 -6.57 -5.22
CA PHE A 307 -7.99 -7.95 -5.70
C PHE A 307 -7.06 -8.09 -6.89
N VAL A 308 -7.18 -7.21 -7.87
CA VAL A 308 -6.35 -7.29 -9.09
C VAL A 308 -4.87 -7.13 -8.74
N LEU A 309 -4.51 -6.09 -8.00
CA LEU A 309 -3.11 -5.86 -7.58
C LEU A 309 -2.62 -6.94 -6.61
N GLY A 310 -3.48 -7.45 -5.74
CA GLY A 310 -3.18 -8.58 -4.87
C GLY A 310 -2.80 -9.83 -5.64
N ILE A 311 -3.57 -10.21 -6.66
CA ILE A 311 -3.27 -11.37 -7.52
C ILE A 311 -2.00 -11.13 -8.34
N LEU A 312 -1.81 -9.93 -8.91
CA LEU A 312 -0.59 -9.57 -9.64
C LEU A 312 0.66 -9.62 -8.74
N ALA A 313 0.52 -9.27 -7.46
CA ALA A 313 1.60 -9.38 -6.48
C ALA A 313 1.93 -10.85 -6.16
N LEU A 314 0.92 -11.73 -6.04
CA LEU A 314 1.11 -13.17 -5.83
C LEU A 314 1.77 -13.85 -7.03
N LEU A 315 1.54 -13.37 -8.24
CA LEU A 315 2.19 -13.86 -9.47
C LEU A 315 3.66 -13.42 -9.58
N GLY A 316 4.12 -12.53 -8.73
CA GLY A 316 5.52 -12.19 -8.50
C GLY A 316 6.26 -11.68 -9.74
N ASP A 317 7.43 -12.26 -10.00
CA ASP A 317 8.34 -11.83 -11.08
C ASP A 317 7.81 -12.06 -12.50
N ARG A 318 6.72 -12.82 -12.65
CA ARG A 318 6.06 -13.03 -13.94
C ARG A 318 5.34 -11.78 -14.47
N VAL A 319 5.08 -10.83 -13.58
CA VAL A 319 4.39 -9.57 -13.91
C VAL A 319 5.39 -8.42 -13.96
N PRO A 320 5.70 -7.87 -15.15
CA PRO A 320 6.59 -6.73 -15.29
C PRO A 320 6.08 -5.51 -14.49
N ALA A 321 7.01 -4.75 -13.91
CA ALA A 321 6.67 -3.56 -13.11
C ALA A 321 5.83 -2.54 -13.89
N GLN A 322 6.13 -2.36 -15.20
CA GLN A 322 5.39 -1.46 -16.09
C GLN A 322 3.91 -1.87 -16.24
N LEU A 323 3.62 -3.18 -16.21
CA LEU A 323 2.24 -3.68 -16.29
C LEU A 323 1.49 -3.41 -14.98
N ARG A 324 2.14 -3.55 -13.82
CA ARG A 324 1.53 -3.19 -12.51
C ARG A 324 1.19 -1.71 -12.45
N VAL A 325 2.09 -0.84 -12.95
CA VAL A 325 1.84 0.61 -13.03
C VAL A 325 0.67 0.92 -13.96
N PHE A 326 0.60 0.26 -15.13
CA PHE A 326 -0.53 0.43 -16.06
C PHE A 326 -1.85 0.01 -15.43
N VAL A 327 -1.91 -1.17 -14.79
CA VAL A 327 -3.13 -1.68 -14.15
C VAL A 327 -3.56 -0.77 -13.00
N ALA A 328 -2.63 -0.29 -12.17
CA ALA A 328 -2.95 0.65 -11.11
C ALA A 328 -3.52 1.96 -11.65
N ALA A 329 -2.88 2.54 -12.68
CA ALA A 329 -3.36 3.76 -13.33
C ALA A 329 -4.71 3.56 -14.03
N PHE A 330 -4.93 2.41 -14.68
CA PHE A 330 -6.22 2.03 -15.27
C PHE A 330 -7.31 1.98 -14.20
N ALA A 331 -7.06 1.29 -13.10
CA ALA A 331 -8.03 1.08 -12.06
C ALA A 331 -8.44 2.41 -11.38
N VAL A 332 -7.48 3.32 -11.18
CA VAL A 332 -7.77 4.69 -10.71
C VAL A 332 -8.73 5.43 -11.67
N MET A 333 -8.52 5.30 -12.99
CA MET A 333 -9.42 5.92 -13.99
C MET A 333 -10.80 5.24 -14.04
N ASP A 334 -10.83 3.91 -13.86
CA ASP A 334 -12.04 3.11 -13.81
C ASP A 334 -12.91 3.49 -12.59
N ASP A 335 -12.28 3.70 -11.43
CA ASP A 335 -12.95 4.18 -10.22
C ASP A 335 -13.58 5.57 -10.41
N ILE A 336 -12.87 6.49 -11.08
CA ILE A 336 -13.44 7.82 -11.41
C ILE A 336 -14.71 7.66 -12.26
N ILE A 337 -14.67 6.81 -13.29
CA ILE A 337 -15.82 6.56 -14.17
C ILE A 337 -16.96 5.93 -13.37
N SER A 338 -16.68 4.95 -12.53
CA SER A 338 -17.67 4.26 -11.69
C SER A 338 -18.36 5.20 -10.71
N VAL A 339 -17.59 6.08 -10.06
CA VAL A 339 -18.10 7.10 -9.14
C VAL A 339 -18.96 8.14 -9.86
N LEU A 340 -18.51 8.62 -11.03
CA LEU A 340 -19.33 9.54 -11.86
C LEU A 340 -20.62 8.87 -12.34
N THR A 341 -20.55 7.59 -12.70
CA THR A 341 -21.71 6.80 -13.08
C THR A 341 -22.71 6.72 -11.92
N LEU A 342 -22.24 6.41 -10.72
CA LEU A 342 -23.08 6.39 -9.52
C LEU A 342 -23.74 7.74 -9.25
N ALA A 343 -22.98 8.83 -9.35
CA ALA A 343 -23.46 10.18 -9.06
C ALA A 343 -24.51 10.67 -10.07
N ILE A 344 -24.35 10.34 -11.35
CA ILE A 344 -25.16 10.89 -12.45
C ILE A 344 -26.42 10.04 -12.70
N PHE A 345 -26.29 8.71 -12.64
CA PHE A 345 -27.35 7.79 -13.08
C PHE A 345 -28.17 7.19 -11.95
N TYR A 346 -27.69 7.25 -10.69
CA TYR A 346 -28.35 6.63 -9.54
C TYR A 346 -28.61 7.57 -8.35
N PRO A 347 -29.10 8.83 -8.58
CA PRO A 347 -29.52 9.69 -7.48
C PRO A 347 -30.83 9.16 -6.87
N ARG A 348 -30.93 9.22 -5.53
CA ARG A 348 -32.17 8.92 -4.79
C ARG A 348 -32.85 10.23 -4.39
N ASN A 349 -34.16 10.33 -4.51
CA ASN A 349 -34.99 11.45 -4.00
C ASN A 349 -34.29 12.82 -3.97
N PHE A 350 -34.00 13.36 -5.16
CA PHE A 350 -33.12 14.51 -5.34
C PHE A 350 -33.71 15.80 -4.73
N GLU A 351 -33.08 16.32 -3.68
CA GLU A 351 -33.40 17.60 -3.04
C GLU A 351 -32.33 18.66 -3.29
N ALA A 352 -32.53 19.52 -4.27
CA ALA A 352 -31.55 20.53 -4.69
C ALA A 352 -31.12 21.51 -3.59
N MET A 353 -31.94 21.73 -2.57
CA MET A 353 -31.65 22.65 -1.46
C MET A 353 -30.38 22.24 -0.71
N TRP A 354 -30.21 20.97 -0.44
CA TRP A 354 -29.03 20.46 0.27
C TRP A 354 -27.73 20.55 -0.55
N LEU A 355 -27.83 20.59 -1.88
CA LEU A 355 -26.64 20.83 -2.73
C LEU A 355 -26.08 22.23 -2.53
N LEU A 356 -26.86 23.21 -2.14
CA LEU A 356 -26.37 24.55 -1.80
C LEU A 356 -25.49 24.47 -0.53
N GLY A 357 -25.88 23.65 0.46
CA GLY A 357 -25.09 23.38 1.65
C GLY A 357 -23.76 22.68 1.31
N ALA A 358 -23.80 21.67 0.45
CA ALA A 358 -22.60 20.99 -0.03
C ALA A 358 -21.67 21.95 -0.79
N ALA A 359 -22.22 22.80 -1.67
CA ALA A 359 -21.46 23.81 -2.40
C ALA A 359 -20.83 24.86 -1.46
N ALA A 360 -21.55 25.30 -0.43
CA ALA A 360 -21.01 26.20 0.59
C ALA A 360 -19.84 25.54 1.35
N GLY A 361 -19.97 24.27 1.72
CA GLY A 361 -18.89 23.49 2.32
C GLY A 361 -17.67 23.38 1.41
N MET A 362 -17.86 23.09 0.12
CA MET A 362 -16.78 23.07 -0.85
C MET A 362 -16.09 24.43 -1.00
N LEU A 363 -16.85 25.53 -1.03
CA LEU A 363 -16.29 26.88 -1.06
C LEU A 363 -15.50 27.19 0.21
N ALA A 364 -15.98 26.73 1.38
CA ALA A 364 -15.23 26.87 2.62
C ALA A 364 -13.88 26.10 2.59
N MET A 365 -13.85 24.88 2.02
CA MET A 365 -12.59 24.13 1.81
C MET A 365 -11.65 24.87 0.86
N VAL A 366 -12.14 25.50 -0.22
CA VAL A 366 -11.35 26.36 -1.10
C VAL A 366 -10.77 27.55 -0.31
N GLY A 367 -11.56 28.16 0.56
CA GLY A 367 -11.13 29.26 1.44
C GLY A 367 -10.01 28.83 2.38
N LEU A 368 -10.14 27.66 3.03
CA LEU A 368 -9.10 27.08 3.89
C LEU A 368 -7.80 26.81 3.10
N ASN A 369 -7.94 26.23 1.90
CA ASN A 369 -6.78 25.93 1.05
C ASN A 369 -6.06 27.20 0.60
N ARG A 370 -6.79 28.22 0.14
CA ARG A 370 -6.22 29.55 -0.21
C ARG A 370 -5.65 30.29 0.98
N GLY A 371 -6.27 30.12 2.17
CA GLY A 371 -5.76 30.65 3.45
C GLY A 371 -4.52 29.92 3.95
N ARG A 372 -4.01 28.92 3.22
CA ARG A 372 -2.83 28.11 3.59
C ARG A 372 -2.96 27.46 4.97
N ILE A 373 -4.17 27.01 5.32
CA ILE A 373 -4.42 26.27 6.56
C ILE A 373 -4.02 24.81 6.34
N TYR A 374 -2.89 24.40 6.93
CA TYR A 374 -2.33 23.05 6.78
C TYR A 374 -2.80 22.06 7.87
N ALA A 375 -3.66 22.51 8.81
CA ALA A 375 -4.31 21.61 9.75
C ALA A 375 -5.36 20.76 9.04
N GLY A 376 -5.34 19.44 9.22
CA GLY A 376 -6.27 18.52 8.54
C GLY A 376 -7.68 18.53 9.13
N TRP A 377 -7.82 18.75 10.45
CA TRP A 377 -9.09 18.63 11.15
C TRP A 377 -10.22 19.57 10.66
N PRO A 378 -9.98 20.85 10.23
CA PRO A 378 -11.06 21.69 9.70
C PRO A 378 -11.63 21.14 8.39
N TYR A 379 -10.77 20.56 7.54
CA TYR A 379 -11.22 19.93 6.30
C TYR A 379 -12.10 18.70 6.58
N VAL A 380 -11.73 17.89 7.58
CA VAL A 380 -12.53 16.72 7.99
C VAL A 380 -13.88 17.13 8.53
N LEU A 381 -13.96 18.17 9.36
CA LEU A 381 -15.24 18.69 9.87
C LEU A 381 -16.15 19.17 8.75
N ILE A 382 -15.61 19.96 7.81
CA ILE A 382 -16.39 20.43 6.65
C ILE A 382 -16.78 19.25 5.77
N ALA A 383 -15.92 18.25 5.59
CA ALA A 383 -16.25 17.04 4.83
C ALA A 383 -17.42 16.26 5.45
N CYS A 384 -17.48 16.15 6.77
CA CYS A 384 -18.65 15.55 7.45
C CYS A 384 -19.94 16.33 7.17
N ALA A 385 -19.86 17.67 7.16
CA ALA A 385 -21.02 18.50 6.79
C ALA A 385 -21.40 18.34 5.30
N VAL A 386 -20.42 18.27 4.40
CA VAL A 386 -20.63 18.01 2.96
C VAL A 386 -21.22 16.62 2.75
N TRP A 387 -20.70 15.61 3.46
CA TRP A 387 -21.23 14.25 3.44
C TRP A 387 -22.72 14.22 3.82
N PHE A 388 -23.06 14.89 4.92
CA PHE A 388 -24.45 15.00 5.37
C PHE A 388 -25.32 15.71 4.33
N CYS A 389 -24.86 16.81 3.77
CA CYS A 389 -25.60 17.55 2.75
C CYS A 389 -25.79 16.74 1.45
N LEU A 390 -24.77 16.00 1.00
CA LEU A 390 -24.88 15.12 -0.18
C LEU A 390 -25.86 13.98 0.07
N HIS A 391 -25.75 13.34 1.23
CA HIS A 391 -26.69 12.28 1.62
C HIS A 391 -28.14 12.79 1.70
N ALA A 392 -28.38 13.93 2.35
CA ALA A 392 -29.69 14.57 2.44
C ALA A 392 -30.22 15.07 1.07
N ALA A 393 -29.33 15.39 0.13
CA ALA A 393 -29.66 15.73 -1.24
C ALA A 393 -30.07 14.53 -2.10
N GLY A 394 -29.97 13.30 -1.57
CA GLY A 394 -30.21 12.08 -2.33
C GLY A 394 -29.06 11.68 -3.25
N VAL A 395 -27.90 12.31 -3.08
CA VAL A 395 -26.65 11.92 -3.74
C VAL A 395 -25.89 11.00 -2.79
N HIS A 396 -25.24 9.98 -3.33
CA HIS A 396 -24.52 9.00 -2.51
C HIS A 396 -23.45 9.68 -1.63
N GLY A 397 -23.60 9.60 -0.30
CA GLY A 397 -22.76 10.31 0.67
C GLY A 397 -21.27 9.97 0.56
N ALA A 398 -20.95 8.75 0.13
CA ALA A 398 -19.58 8.29 -0.08
C ALA A 398 -18.75 9.20 -1.01
N LEU A 399 -19.41 9.96 -1.93
CA LEU A 399 -18.75 10.93 -2.81
C LEU A 399 -18.06 12.08 -2.06
N ALA A 400 -18.49 12.38 -0.83
CA ALA A 400 -17.85 13.40 0.00
C ALA A 400 -16.35 13.10 0.25
N GLY A 401 -15.96 11.82 0.28
CA GLY A 401 -14.56 11.42 0.40
C GLY A 401 -13.70 11.93 -0.77
N ILE A 402 -14.17 11.75 -2.01
CA ILE A 402 -13.47 12.26 -3.20
C ILE A 402 -13.45 13.79 -3.22
N VAL A 403 -14.57 14.42 -2.86
CA VAL A 403 -14.65 15.87 -2.75
C VAL A 403 -13.59 16.38 -1.76
N LEU A 404 -13.51 15.79 -0.56
CA LEU A 404 -12.48 16.14 0.42
C LEU A 404 -11.08 16.01 -0.15
N ALA A 405 -10.76 14.87 -0.77
CA ALA A 405 -9.45 14.64 -1.39
C ALA A 405 -9.09 15.73 -2.41
N GLY A 406 -10.08 16.20 -3.19
CA GLY A 406 -9.91 17.26 -4.16
C GLY A 406 -9.48 18.62 -3.57
N PHE A 407 -9.84 18.91 -2.34
CA PHE A 407 -9.55 20.22 -1.70
C PHE A 407 -8.41 20.18 -0.69
N LEU A 408 -7.93 19.02 -0.25
CA LEU A 408 -6.79 18.92 0.66
C LEU A 408 -5.51 19.47 0.04
N PRO A 409 -4.69 20.25 0.76
CA PRO A 409 -3.39 20.71 0.25
C PRO A 409 -2.44 19.53 0.02
N THR A 410 -1.90 19.40 -1.21
CA THR A 410 -0.94 18.34 -1.60
C THR A 410 0.51 18.78 -1.56
N ARG A 411 0.77 20.08 -1.40
CA ARG A 411 2.14 20.57 -1.33
C ARG A 411 2.60 20.60 0.12
N PRO A 412 3.80 20.10 0.45
CA PRO A 412 4.42 20.34 1.75
C PRO A 412 4.61 21.84 1.99
N ALA A 413 4.97 22.22 3.21
CA ALA A 413 5.29 23.63 3.51
C ALA A 413 6.35 24.13 2.51
N PRO A 414 6.18 25.35 1.94
CA PRO A 414 6.99 25.82 0.82
C PRO A 414 8.48 26.02 1.15
N ASP A 415 8.86 25.98 2.42
CA ASP A 415 10.22 26.20 2.88
C ASP A 415 10.64 25.10 3.87
N ALA A 416 11.39 24.13 3.37
CA ALA A 416 11.91 23.04 4.20
C ALA A 416 13.13 23.48 5.04
N GLY A 417 13.83 24.57 4.67
CA GLY A 417 15.04 25.03 5.34
C GLY A 417 14.85 25.32 6.83
N PRO A 418 13.85 26.14 7.23
CA PRO A 418 13.55 26.39 8.65
C PRO A 418 13.16 25.13 9.42
N LEU A 419 12.45 24.18 8.78
CA LEU A 419 12.04 22.91 9.41
C LEU A 419 13.24 22.00 9.66
N LEU A 420 14.16 21.93 8.71
CA LEU A 420 15.41 21.19 8.86
C LEU A 420 16.30 21.82 9.93
N ALA A 421 16.39 23.15 9.97
CA ALA A 421 17.12 23.87 11.02
C ALA A 421 16.50 23.63 12.41
N GLN A 422 15.16 23.63 12.51
CA GLN A 422 14.46 23.32 13.76
C GLN A 422 14.74 21.89 14.22
N ALA A 423 14.71 20.93 13.32
CA ALA A 423 15.03 19.54 13.64
C ALA A 423 16.52 19.37 14.04
N ALA A 424 17.43 20.03 13.34
CA ALA A 424 18.86 20.01 13.66
C ALA A 424 19.14 20.63 15.05
N ASN A 425 18.51 21.76 15.38
CA ASN A 425 18.63 22.38 16.71
C ASN A 425 18.07 21.47 17.83
N ALA A 426 16.95 20.79 17.58
CA ALA A 426 16.39 19.86 18.53
C ALA A 426 17.29 18.64 18.76
N LEU A 427 17.92 18.11 17.69
CA LEU A 427 18.91 17.03 17.79
C LEU A 427 20.17 17.49 18.53
N ALA A 428 20.71 18.67 18.24
CA ALA A 428 21.88 19.21 18.92
C ALA A 428 21.62 19.41 20.42
N ALA A 429 20.44 19.91 20.80
CA ALA A 429 20.06 20.03 22.21
C ALA A 429 19.99 18.68 22.92
N LEU A 430 19.50 17.62 22.24
CA LEU A 430 19.51 16.26 22.78
C LEU A 430 20.93 15.71 22.95
N GLU A 431 21.83 16.00 22.03
CA GLU A 431 23.25 15.57 22.10
C GLU A 431 23.96 16.25 23.28
N ILE A 432 23.74 17.56 23.50
CA ILE A 432 24.29 18.29 24.65
C ILE A 432 23.72 17.73 25.95
N ALA A 433 22.41 17.56 26.06
CA ALA A 433 21.77 16.98 27.24
C ALA A 433 22.23 15.56 27.56
N GLN A 434 22.55 14.76 26.53
CA GLN A 434 23.15 13.43 26.73
C GLN A 434 24.62 13.49 27.22
N ALA A 435 25.40 14.47 26.77
CA ALA A 435 26.77 14.66 27.19
C ALA A 435 26.85 15.15 28.66
N GLU A 436 25.88 15.97 29.08
CA GLU A 436 25.78 16.55 30.42
C GLU A 436 25.05 15.67 31.44
N ARG A 437 24.72 14.43 31.12
CA ARG A 437 23.96 13.48 31.95
C ARG A 437 24.50 13.23 33.37
N SER A 438 25.49 13.98 33.80
CA SER A 438 26.06 13.97 35.16
C SER A 438 25.45 15.00 36.12
N ALA A 439 24.52 15.86 35.69
CA ALA A 439 23.92 16.91 36.51
C ALA A 439 22.38 16.88 36.35
N SER A 440 21.69 16.53 37.43
CA SER A 440 20.25 16.55 37.73
C SER A 440 19.24 16.05 36.66
N ASP A 441 18.47 15.04 36.99
CA ASP A 441 17.46 14.37 36.13
C ASP A 441 16.32 15.31 35.69
N ALA A 442 15.98 16.34 36.47
CA ALA A 442 14.82 17.22 36.21
C ALA A 442 14.99 18.18 35.02
N ASP A 443 16.21 18.71 34.78
CA ASP A 443 16.48 19.60 33.64
C ASP A 443 16.54 18.82 32.31
N ASN A 444 16.88 17.55 32.35
CA ASN A 444 16.94 16.66 31.19
C ASN A 444 15.56 16.32 30.63
N ASP A 445 14.53 16.15 31.47
CA ASP A 445 13.17 15.83 31.05
C ASP A 445 12.54 17.00 30.27
N THR A 446 12.85 18.24 30.63
CA THR A 446 12.36 19.42 29.91
C THR A 446 12.99 19.57 28.53
N VAL A 447 14.28 19.26 28.38
CA VAL A 447 14.97 19.29 27.09
C VAL A 447 14.48 18.18 26.18
N LEU A 448 14.27 16.96 26.72
CA LEU A 448 13.72 15.82 25.99
C LEU A 448 12.31 16.11 25.47
N ASP A 449 11.46 16.68 26.32
CA ASP A 449 10.08 17.03 25.93
C ASP A 449 10.05 18.17 24.90
N TRP A 450 10.88 19.21 25.07
CA TRP A 450 11.03 20.29 24.10
C TRP A 450 11.55 19.78 22.76
N ALA A 451 12.60 18.97 22.75
CA ALA A 451 13.19 18.42 21.54
C ALA A 451 12.21 17.46 20.84
N GLY A 452 11.52 16.61 21.60
CA GLY A 452 10.48 15.71 21.07
C GLY A 452 9.36 16.49 20.38
N ARG A 453 8.85 17.55 20.98
CA ARG A 453 7.83 18.41 20.37
C ARG A 453 8.33 19.11 19.10
N ASN A 454 9.57 19.61 19.10
CA ASN A 454 10.13 20.29 17.93
C ASN A 454 10.41 19.33 16.77
N LEU A 455 10.90 18.12 17.05
CA LEU A 455 11.08 17.07 16.05
C LEU A 455 9.76 16.60 15.46
N SER A 456 8.75 16.39 16.31
CA SER A 456 7.40 16.03 15.86
C SER A 456 6.81 17.13 14.98
N ALA A 457 6.87 18.40 15.41
CA ALA A 457 6.36 19.52 14.65
C ALA A 457 7.07 19.72 13.31
N ALA A 458 8.39 19.51 13.26
CA ALA A 458 9.15 19.55 12.00
C ALA A 458 8.76 18.39 11.08
N SER A 459 8.68 17.17 11.60
CA SER A 459 8.28 15.96 10.86
C SER A 459 6.86 16.09 10.28
N GLU A 460 5.90 16.58 11.06
CA GLU A 460 4.53 16.77 10.62
C GLU A 460 4.41 17.76 9.46
N ARG A 461 5.26 18.78 9.39
CA ARG A 461 5.23 19.79 8.34
C ARG A 461 6.04 19.42 7.09
N LEU A 462 6.91 18.44 7.17
CA LEU A 462 7.62 17.90 6.00
C LEU A 462 6.70 17.13 5.06
N LEU A 463 5.59 16.58 5.59
CA LEU A 463 4.56 15.90 4.79
C LEU A 463 3.42 16.86 4.48
N SER A 464 2.84 16.73 3.28
CA SER A 464 1.62 17.47 2.96
C SER A 464 0.45 17.02 3.84
N PRO A 465 -0.57 17.87 4.08
CA PRO A 465 -1.79 17.44 4.77
C PRO A 465 -2.46 16.24 4.10
N ALA A 466 -2.44 16.16 2.78
CA ALA A 466 -2.95 15.03 2.01
C ALA A 466 -2.21 13.74 2.35
N ASP A 467 -0.86 13.74 2.34
CA ASP A 467 -0.05 12.55 2.65
C ASP A 467 -0.24 12.08 4.11
N ARG A 468 -0.42 13.03 5.04
CA ARG A 468 -0.70 12.69 6.46
C ARG A 468 -2.04 12.00 6.63
N ILE A 469 -3.08 12.55 5.98
CA ILE A 469 -4.43 11.96 6.03
C ILE A 469 -4.43 10.61 5.32
N GLU A 470 -3.79 10.47 4.15
CA GLU A 470 -3.65 9.22 3.42
C GLU A 470 -3.06 8.13 4.32
N ARG A 471 -1.91 8.40 4.96
CA ARG A 471 -1.25 7.44 5.88
C ARG A 471 -2.09 7.09 7.11
N ALA A 472 -2.84 8.05 7.63
CA ALA A 472 -3.72 7.81 8.77
C ALA A 472 -4.97 7.01 8.41
N VAL A 473 -5.53 7.23 7.21
CA VAL A 473 -6.79 6.66 6.76
C VAL A 473 -6.61 5.30 6.08
N ALA A 474 -5.49 5.07 5.38
CA ALA A 474 -5.25 3.84 4.62
C ALA A 474 -5.47 2.54 5.42
N PRO A 475 -4.97 2.37 6.66
CA PRO A 475 -5.23 1.16 7.45
C PRO A 475 -6.72 0.98 7.78
N TRP A 476 -7.42 2.07 8.09
CA TRP A 476 -8.85 2.04 8.41
C TRP A 476 -9.71 1.72 7.19
N SER A 477 -9.35 2.26 6.02
CA SER A 477 -10.00 1.95 4.77
C SER A 477 -9.83 0.48 4.40
N THR A 478 -8.58 -0.01 4.40
CA THR A 478 -8.23 -1.36 3.91
C THR A 478 -8.68 -2.47 4.87
N TYR A 479 -8.54 -2.28 6.20
CA TYR A 479 -8.77 -3.36 7.17
C TYR A 479 -10.08 -3.25 7.95
N LEU A 480 -10.80 -2.15 7.83
CA LEU A 480 -12.09 -1.96 8.50
C LEU A 480 -13.20 -1.59 7.51
N ALA A 481 -13.07 -0.46 6.79
CA ALA A 481 -14.16 0.06 5.98
C ALA A 481 -14.55 -0.88 4.84
N LEU A 482 -13.59 -1.28 4.01
CA LEU A 482 -13.82 -2.21 2.90
C LEU A 482 -14.32 -3.60 3.36
N PRO A 483 -13.72 -4.27 4.37
CA PRO A 483 -14.21 -5.55 4.83
C PRO A 483 -15.63 -5.48 5.43
N LEU A 484 -15.97 -4.43 6.19
CA LEU A 484 -17.32 -4.27 6.73
C LEU A 484 -18.34 -3.97 5.62
N PHE A 485 -17.95 -3.16 4.64
CA PHE A 485 -18.77 -2.95 3.46
C PHE A 485 -19.00 -4.24 2.67
N ALA A 486 -17.92 -5.01 2.38
CA ALA A 486 -18.03 -6.29 1.69
C ALA A 486 -18.89 -7.29 2.48
N PHE A 487 -18.73 -7.33 3.82
CA PHE A 487 -19.58 -8.13 4.69
C PHE A 487 -21.06 -7.76 4.57
N SER A 488 -21.40 -6.48 4.47
CA SER A 488 -22.77 -6.02 4.26
C SER A 488 -23.29 -6.34 2.84
N ALA A 489 -22.49 -6.07 1.81
CA ALA A 489 -22.91 -6.12 0.41
C ALA A 489 -22.93 -7.55 -0.17
N ALA A 490 -21.99 -8.43 0.25
CA ALA A 490 -21.86 -9.79 -0.27
C ALA A 490 -22.79 -10.81 0.40
N GLY A 491 -23.55 -10.43 1.42
CA GLY A 491 -24.46 -11.33 2.16
C GLY A 491 -25.73 -11.68 1.38
N VAL A 492 -25.58 -12.37 0.28
CA VAL A 492 -26.67 -12.74 -0.65
C VAL A 492 -27.15 -14.16 -0.38
N SER A 493 -28.46 -14.37 -0.40
CA SER A 493 -29.04 -15.70 -0.36
C SER A 493 -28.80 -16.43 -1.69
N LEU A 494 -28.09 -17.55 -1.65
CA LEU A 494 -27.86 -18.42 -2.81
C LEU A 494 -29.13 -19.17 -3.27
N ASN A 495 -30.22 -19.09 -2.49
CA ASN A 495 -31.53 -19.62 -2.86
C ASN A 495 -32.34 -18.66 -3.76
N ALA A 496 -31.69 -17.62 -4.34
CA ALA A 496 -32.35 -16.79 -5.34
C ALA A 496 -32.81 -17.67 -6.52
N ASP A 497 -34.04 -17.46 -6.96
CA ASP A 497 -34.61 -18.21 -8.08
C ASP A 497 -33.96 -17.78 -9.40
N LEU A 498 -32.88 -18.47 -9.76
CA LEU A 498 -32.17 -18.26 -11.03
C LEU A 498 -33.01 -18.68 -12.26
N ALA A 499 -34.15 -19.35 -12.05
CA ALA A 499 -35.10 -19.69 -13.11
C ALA A 499 -36.20 -18.61 -13.30
N ALA A 500 -36.19 -17.57 -12.45
CA ALA A 500 -37.15 -16.45 -12.61
C ALA A 500 -37.02 -15.75 -13.98
N PRO A 501 -38.11 -15.24 -14.51
CA PRO A 501 -38.11 -14.49 -15.78
C PRO A 501 -37.11 -13.30 -15.68
N GLY A 502 -36.14 -13.22 -16.59
CA GLY A 502 -35.13 -12.18 -16.60
C GLY A 502 -33.81 -12.54 -15.87
N ALA A 503 -33.83 -13.48 -14.91
CA ALA A 503 -32.64 -13.86 -14.14
C ALA A 503 -31.47 -14.33 -15.02
N ALA A 504 -31.76 -15.14 -16.03
CA ALA A 504 -30.76 -15.61 -16.99
C ALA A 504 -30.14 -14.46 -17.80
N ALA A 505 -30.93 -13.44 -18.17
CA ALA A 505 -30.47 -12.27 -18.90
C ALA A 505 -29.55 -11.39 -18.05
N ILE A 506 -29.94 -11.11 -16.80
CA ILE A 506 -29.12 -10.37 -15.83
C ILE A 506 -27.80 -11.12 -15.59
N THR A 507 -27.88 -12.42 -15.29
CA THR A 507 -26.69 -13.24 -15.04
C THR A 507 -25.76 -13.27 -16.26
N ALA A 508 -26.29 -13.52 -17.46
CA ALA A 508 -25.50 -13.54 -18.69
C ALA A 508 -24.89 -12.16 -18.98
N GLY A 509 -25.65 -11.08 -18.83
CA GLY A 509 -25.19 -9.71 -19.06
C GLY A 509 -24.05 -9.33 -18.12
N VAL A 510 -24.16 -9.63 -16.83
CA VAL A 510 -23.13 -9.33 -15.83
C VAL A 510 -21.90 -10.23 -16.04
N VAL A 511 -22.05 -11.56 -16.10
CA VAL A 511 -20.92 -12.50 -16.22
C VAL A 511 -20.16 -12.26 -17.53
N LEU A 512 -20.86 -12.15 -18.67
CA LEU A 512 -20.20 -11.91 -19.96
C LEU A 512 -19.62 -10.50 -20.02
N GLY A 513 -20.27 -9.51 -19.40
CA GLY A 513 -19.72 -8.16 -19.25
C GLY A 513 -18.38 -8.13 -18.54
N LEU A 514 -18.28 -8.82 -17.39
CA LEU A 514 -17.04 -8.91 -16.61
C LEU A 514 -15.97 -9.78 -17.30
N VAL A 515 -16.30 -11.01 -17.71
CA VAL A 515 -15.33 -12.02 -18.17
C VAL A 515 -14.86 -11.74 -19.61
N ALA A 516 -15.74 -11.27 -20.47
CA ALA A 516 -15.42 -11.01 -21.88
C ALA A 516 -15.45 -9.51 -22.21
N GLY A 517 -16.46 -8.79 -21.76
CA GLY A 517 -16.66 -7.38 -22.11
C GLY A 517 -15.54 -6.48 -21.63
N LYS A 518 -15.14 -6.65 -20.39
CA LYS A 518 -14.08 -5.84 -19.79
C LYS A 518 -12.73 -6.05 -20.44
N PRO A 519 -12.21 -7.29 -20.58
CA PRO A 519 -10.97 -7.53 -21.32
C PRO A 519 -11.01 -7.06 -22.77
N LEU A 520 -12.13 -7.30 -23.47
CA LEU A 520 -12.30 -6.86 -24.86
C LEU A 520 -12.29 -5.32 -24.96
N GLY A 521 -13.00 -4.64 -24.07
CA GLY A 521 -13.05 -3.18 -24.04
C GLY A 521 -11.69 -2.56 -23.75
N ILE A 522 -11.02 -3.01 -22.69
CA ILE A 522 -9.68 -2.55 -22.34
C ILE A 522 -8.69 -2.84 -23.48
N GLY A 523 -8.71 -4.07 -24.02
CA GLY A 523 -7.81 -4.51 -25.08
C GLY A 523 -8.01 -3.75 -26.37
N LEU A 524 -9.25 -3.64 -26.87
CA LEU A 524 -9.58 -2.97 -28.12
C LEU A 524 -9.24 -1.49 -28.08
N PHE A 525 -9.63 -0.79 -27.02
CA PHE A 525 -9.38 0.64 -26.86
C PHE A 525 -7.89 0.93 -26.66
N SER A 526 -7.18 0.10 -25.88
CA SER A 526 -5.73 0.21 -25.73
C SER A 526 -5.00 -0.02 -27.05
N PHE A 527 -5.39 -1.06 -27.79
CA PHE A 527 -4.80 -1.36 -29.09
C PHE A 527 -5.06 -0.23 -30.09
N ALA A 528 -6.29 0.28 -30.18
CA ALA A 528 -6.64 1.40 -31.04
C ALA A 528 -5.85 2.68 -30.69
N ALA A 529 -5.69 2.99 -29.40
CA ALA A 529 -4.94 4.15 -28.94
C ALA A 529 -3.43 4.03 -29.28
N VAL A 530 -2.86 2.85 -29.13
CA VAL A 530 -1.45 2.59 -29.51
C VAL A 530 -1.28 2.63 -31.03
N ARG A 531 -2.18 2.01 -31.80
CA ARG A 531 -2.12 1.94 -33.27
C ARG A 531 -2.32 3.31 -33.95
N SER A 532 -3.13 4.17 -33.35
CA SER A 532 -3.34 5.56 -33.81
C SER A 532 -2.19 6.51 -33.40
N GLY A 533 -1.20 6.04 -32.63
CA GLY A 533 -0.11 6.87 -32.14
C GLY A 533 -0.48 7.88 -31.03
N ILE A 534 -1.73 7.83 -30.55
CA ILE A 534 -2.24 8.72 -29.49
C ILE A 534 -1.59 8.36 -28.15
N ALA A 535 -1.38 7.05 -27.89
CA ALA A 535 -0.78 6.56 -26.66
C ALA A 535 0.39 5.60 -26.93
N ARG A 536 1.24 5.40 -25.91
CA ARG A 536 2.39 4.51 -26.00
C ARG A 536 2.13 3.22 -25.22
N ALA A 537 2.48 2.08 -25.82
CA ALA A 537 2.42 0.79 -25.14
C ALA A 537 3.42 0.73 -23.96
N PRO A 538 3.09 0.03 -22.86
CA PRO A 538 4.01 -0.18 -21.75
C PRO A 538 5.21 -1.03 -22.22
N LYS A 539 6.42 -0.54 -21.97
CA LYS A 539 7.67 -1.16 -22.43
C LYS A 539 7.92 -2.51 -21.73
N GLY A 540 8.37 -3.49 -22.50
CA GLY A 540 8.76 -4.80 -21.92
C GLY A 540 7.59 -5.69 -21.47
N VAL A 541 6.35 -5.36 -21.84
CA VAL A 541 5.16 -6.16 -21.53
C VAL A 541 4.82 -7.06 -22.70
N GLY A 542 4.82 -8.37 -22.47
CA GLY A 542 4.37 -9.36 -23.45
C GLY A 542 2.86 -9.30 -23.69
N LEU A 543 2.41 -9.57 -24.93
CA LEU A 543 0.99 -9.51 -25.28
C LEU A 543 0.14 -10.49 -24.43
N SER A 544 0.62 -11.71 -24.21
CA SER A 544 -0.05 -12.71 -23.38
C SER A 544 -0.20 -12.27 -21.91
N THR A 545 0.87 -11.69 -21.33
CA THR A 545 0.85 -11.16 -19.98
C THR A 545 -0.08 -9.95 -19.87
N PHE A 546 -0.13 -9.09 -20.89
CA PHE A 546 -1.08 -7.99 -20.97
C PHE A 546 -2.52 -8.49 -21.02
N ILE A 547 -2.83 -9.49 -21.89
CA ILE A 547 -4.16 -10.10 -21.97
C ILE A 547 -4.57 -10.71 -20.63
N GLY A 548 -3.69 -11.44 -19.96
CA GLY A 548 -3.99 -11.98 -18.64
C GLY A 548 -4.29 -10.90 -17.60
N ALA A 549 -3.54 -9.80 -17.60
CA ALA A 549 -3.77 -8.69 -16.68
C ALA A 549 -5.12 -7.97 -16.95
N ILE A 550 -5.50 -7.74 -18.21
CA ILE A 550 -6.81 -7.15 -18.53
C ILE A 550 -7.97 -8.11 -18.23
N CYS A 551 -7.75 -9.44 -18.28
CA CYS A 551 -8.75 -10.41 -17.79
C CYS A 551 -8.93 -10.30 -16.27
N LEU A 552 -7.85 -10.07 -15.49
CA LEU A 552 -7.95 -9.81 -14.05
C LEU A 552 -8.74 -8.53 -13.76
N CYS A 553 -8.70 -7.51 -14.62
CA CYS A 553 -9.50 -6.32 -14.48
C CYS A 553 -11.02 -6.58 -14.61
N GLY A 554 -11.44 -7.77 -15.03
CA GLY A 554 -12.83 -8.25 -14.99
C GLY A 554 -13.31 -8.65 -13.59
N ILE A 555 -12.48 -8.58 -12.55
CA ILE A 555 -12.90 -8.77 -11.16
C ILE A 555 -13.66 -7.53 -10.73
N GLY A 556 -14.99 -7.65 -10.61
CA GLY A 556 -15.88 -6.60 -10.11
C GLY A 556 -16.44 -7.06 -8.78
N ASP A 557 -15.95 -6.52 -7.65
CA ASP A 557 -16.43 -6.93 -6.34
C ASP A 557 -17.17 -5.79 -5.62
N THR A 558 -16.47 -4.96 -4.86
CA THR A 558 -17.09 -4.00 -3.93
C THR A 558 -18.00 -2.99 -4.61
N VAL A 559 -17.52 -2.31 -5.64
CA VAL A 559 -18.28 -1.26 -6.34
C VAL A 559 -19.38 -1.87 -7.22
N SER A 560 -19.13 -3.02 -7.86
CA SER A 560 -20.14 -3.74 -8.63
C SER A 560 -21.31 -4.23 -7.76
N LEU A 561 -21.03 -4.68 -6.53
CA LEU A 561 -22.09 -5.07 -5.57
C LEU A 561 -22.92 -3.86 -5.13
N LEU A 562 -22.26 -2.71 -4.90
CA LEU A 562 -22.95 -1.45 -4.62
C LEU A 562 -23.85 -1.02 -5.78
N LEU A 563 -23.33 -1.08 -7.01
CA LEU A 563 -24.09 -0.73 -8.21
C LEU A 563 -25.31 -1.67 -8.41
N ALA A 564 -25.21 -2.94 -8.01
CA ALA A 564 -26.33 -3.87 -8.05
C ALA A 564 -27.48 -3.43 -7.12
N ASP A 565 -27.15 -2.98 -5.89
CA ASP A 565 -28.14 -2.45 -4.95
C ASP A 565 -28.77 -1.13 -5.44
N GLN A 566 -27.97 -0.28 -6.08
CA GLN A 566 -28.44 1.00 -6.62
C GLN A 566 -29.26 0.83 -7.92
N ALA A 567 -28.92 -0.18 -8.72
CA ALA A 567 -29.64 -0.45 -9.98
C ALA A 567 -31.03 -1.04 -9.75
N PHE A 568 -31.23 -1.78 -8.67
CA PHE A 568 -32.49 -2.48 -8.34
C PHE A 568 -32.98 -2.18 -6.92
N PRO A 569 -33.21 -0.92 -6.55
CA PRO A 569 -33.53 -0.53 -5.17
C PRO A 569 -34.87 -1.13 -4.71
N ASP A 570 -35.84 -1.28 -5.62
CA ASP A 570 -37.19 -1.77 -5.35
C ASP A 570 -37.35 -3.29 -5.63
N ASN A 571 -36.37 -3.91 -6.25
CA ASN A 571 -36.38 -5.34 -6.60
C ASN A 571 -35.19 -6.09 -6.04
N GLY A 572 -35.29 -6.48 -4.76
CA GLY A 572 -34.25 -7.22 -4.06
C GLY A 572 -33.92 -8.59 -4.68
N ALA A 573 -34.81 -9.18 -5.47
CA ALA A 573 -34.54 -10.44 -6.17
C ALA A 573 -33.55 -10.22 -7.33
N ASP A 574 -33.77 -9.21 -8.18
CA ASP A 574 -32.86 -8.87 -9.27
C ASP A 574 -31.52 -8.36 -8.76
N ALA A 575 -31.49 -7.58 -7.66
CA ALA A 575 -30.26 -7.21 -6.98
C ALA A 575 -29.48 -8.43 -6.49
N ALA A 576 -30.15 -9.42 -5.88
CA ALA A 576 -29.51 -10.66 -5.43
C ALA A 576 -28.95 -11.47 -6.59
N ILE A 577 -29.69 -11.62 -7.69
CA ILE A 577 -29.25 -12.29 -8.91
C ILE A 577 -28.01 -11.60 -9.49
N ALA A 578 -28.05 -10.27 -9.60
CA ALA A 578 -26.93 -9.48 -10.10
C ALA A 578 -25.68 -9.64 -9.23
N LYS A 579 -25.81 -9.63 -7.90
CA LYS A 579 -24.68 -9.86 -6.97
C LYS A 579 -24.09 -11.25 -7.12
N ILE A 580 -24.92 -12.29 -7.23
CA ILE A 580 -24.45 -13.67 -7.50
C ILE A 580 -23.67 -13.70 -8.83
N ALA A 581 -24.20 -13.05 -9.87
CA ALA A 581 -23.55 -12.98 -11.18
C ALA A 581 -22.20 -12.24 -11.10
N VAL A 582 -22.07 -11.17 -10.30
CA VAL A 582 -20.79 -10.47 -10.04
C VAL A 582 -19.80 -11.42 -9.39
N LEU A 583 -20.18 -12.15 -8.36
CA LEU A 583 -19.29 -13.10 -7.68
C LEU A 583 -18.80 -14.21 -8.62
N ILE A 584 -19.71 -14.77 -9.45
CA ILE A 584 -19.36 -15.79 -10.45
C ILE A 584 -18.42 -15.20 -11.50
N GLY A 585 -18.75 -14.04 -12.06
CA GLY A 585 -17.95 -13.37 -13.08
C GLY A 585 -16.56 -13.02 -12.57
N SER A 586 -16.45 -12.49 -11.34
CA SER A 586 -15.19 -12.17 -10.67
C SER A 586 -14.31 -13.40 -10.45
N ALA A 587 -14.89 -14.51 -9.98
CA ALA A 587 -14.15 -15.76 -9.79
C ALA A 587 -13.62 -16.33 -11.13
N LEU A 588 -14.42 -16.27 -12.18
CA LEU A 588 -14.02 -16.71 -13.53
C LEU A 588 -12.93 -15.79 -14.10
N ALA A 589 -13.07 -14.47 -13.98
CA ALA A 589 -12.08 -13.49 -14.44
C ALA A 589 -10.73 -13.68 -13.71
N ALA A 590 -10.77 -13.90 -12.38
CA ALA A 590 -9.60 -14.20 -11.57
C ALA A 590 -8.90 -15.48 -12.02
N ALA A 591 -9.65 -16.57 -12.21
CA ALA A 591 -9.11 -17.85 -12.64
C ALA A 591 -8.50 -17.79 -14.04
N ILE A 592 -9.22 -17.21 -15.02
CA ILE A 592 -8.76 -17.09 -16.41
C ILE A 592 -7.54 -16.16 -16.49
N GLY A 593 -7.60 -14.99 -15.88
CA GLY A 593 -6.51 -14.02 -15.92
C GLY A 593 -5.24 -14.56 -15.26
N SER A 594 -5.37 -15.19 -14.09
CA SER A 594 -4.24 -15.82 -13.38
C SER A 594 -3.63 -16.96 -14.20
N ALA A 595 -4.44 -17.82 -14.81
CA ALA A 595 -3.97 -18.91 -15.65
C ALA A 595 -3.20 -18.39 -16.88
N ILE A 596 -3.72 -17.34 -17.56
CA ILE A 596 -3.05 -16.74 -18.72
C ILE A 596 -1.69 -16.17 -18.30
N VAL A 597 -1.60 -15.39 -17.20
CA VAL A 597 -0.34 -14.83 -16.73
C VAL A 597 0.63 -15.93 -16.29
N ALA A 598 0.14 -16.96 -15.58
CA ALA A 598 0.97 -18.06 -15.10
C ALA A 598 1.56 -18.92 -16.24
N LEU A 599 0.82 -19.08 -17.34
CA LEU A 599 1.21 -19.87 -18.51
C LEU A 599 1.86 -19.01 -19.61
N ALA A 600 1.91 -17.69 -19.46
CA ALA A 600 2.47 -16.79 -20.47
C ALA A 600 3.95 -17.09 -20.73
N PRO A 601 4.34 -17.42 -21.98
CA PRO A 601 5.75 -17.53 -22.35
C PRO A 601 6.40 -16.14 -22.33
N PRO A 602 7.72 -16.03 -22.13
CA PRO A 602 8.44 -14.78 -22.37
C PRO A 602 8.28 -14.44 -23.86
N GLY A 603 7.37 -13.52 -24.19
CA GLY A 603 6.90 -13.30 -25.57
C GLY A 603 7.19 -11.89 -26.10
N LYS A 604 6.83 -11.67 -27.38
CA LYS A 604 6.96 -10.38 -28.09
C LYS A 604 6.28 -9.26 -27.32
N ALA A 605 6.94 -8.11 -27.21
CA ALA A 605 6.41 -6.94 -26.51
C ALA A 605 5.10 -6.43 -27.14
N PHE A 606 4.14 -6.05 -26.30
CA PHE A 606 2.91 -5.39 -26.72
C PHE A 606 3.27 -4.08 -27.47
N GLY A 607 2.85 -3.94 -28.72
CA GLY A 607 3.11 -2.75 -29.55
C GLY A 607 4.41 -2.77 -30.36
N SER A 608 5.16 -3.89 -30.40
CA SER A 608 6.27 -4.05 -31.36
C SER A 608 5.70 -4.46 -32.72
N GLU A 609 5.21 -3.53 -33.52
CA GLU A 609 5.18 -3.68 -34.97
C GLU A 609 6.53 -3.25 -35.52
N GLU A 610 7.06 -4.12 -36.38
CA GLU A 610 8.24 -3.92 -37.20
C GLU A 610 8.23 -2.55 -37.88
N THR A 611 9.07 -1.64 -37.41
CA THR A 611 9.63 -0.61 -38.29
C THR A 611 10.72 -1.30 -39.12
N SER A 612 10.28 -2.11 -40.08
CA SER A 612 11.10 -2.59 -41.16
C SER A 612 10.43 -2.15 -42.48
N ALA A 613 10.75 -0.95 -42.91
CA ALA A 613 10.85 -0.58 -44.32
C ALA A 613 11.61 0.76 -44.40
#